data_a9a55393658d515b09e1891c475f0ad6
#
_entry.id   a9a55393658d515b09e1891c475f0ad6
#
_cell.length_a   1.000
_cell.length_b   1.000
_cell.length_c   1.000
_cell.angle_alpha   90.00
_cell.angle_beta   90.00
_cell.angle_gamma   90.00
#
_symmetry.space_group_name_H-M   'P 1'
#
loop_
_entity.id
_entity.type
_entity.pdbx_description
1 polymer ?
#
loop_
_entity_poly.entity_id
_entity_poly.type
_entity_poly.pdbx_seq_one_letter_code
_entity_poly.pdbx_strand_id
1 'polypeptide(L)'
;MAIRRLRNLRALARAFLGDKRAQEAERQAEAARLRFRDGQAIPHHIAFIMDGNGRWATSRHLPRSMGHRAGVEALRRVVRLCNDYHVQMLTVYAFSTENWGRPVEEVNALMGLMWETIRSDVDRLNSEGVRLRHVGRLEGLDQDIQDAIHWMEDLTQSNDKLELNVCFNYGGRAEIVDAVRQIIAAGVPPESVTEDTITSHLYTRELPDPDLIIRTGGEMRLSNYLIWQAAYAEYYSTPALWPDFGERDFTEALDAYASRKRRFGKTDAQIAAEAEADAAKTADTTASDTMGASGNASNGARPQPATKGTR
;
A
#
# COMPACT_ATOMS: atom_id res chain seq x y z
N MET A 1 -43.18 -7.74 35.15
CA MET A 1 -41.82 -7.29 35.65
C MET A 1 -40.70 -8.22 35.22
N ALA A 2 -40.81 -9.53 35.23
CA ALA A 2 -39.74 -10.50 34.91
C ALA A 2 -39.18 -10.38 33.48
N ILE A 3 -40.04 -10.18 32.45
CA ILE A 3 -39.60 -10.09 31.04
C ILE A 3 -38.73 -8.86 30.77
N ARG A 4 -38.97 -7.73 31.44
CA ARG A 4 -38.17 -6.49 31.31
C ARG A 4 -36.79 -6.64 31.96
N ARG A 5 -36.69 -7.39 33.07
CA ARG A 5 -35.41 -7.72 33.70
C ARG A 5 -34.53 -8.65 32.87
N LEU A 6 -35.14 -9.65 32.22
CA LEU A 6 -34.46 -10.58 31.31
C LEU A 6 -33.91 -9.89 30.02
N ARG A 7 -34.66 -8.91 29.49
CA ARG A 7 -34.18 -8.09 28.35
C ARG A 7 -32.97 -7.22 28.73
N ASN A 8 -32.98 -6.61 29.90
CA ASN A 8 -31.87 -5.79 30.39
C ASN A 8 -30.64 -6.63 30.70
N LEU A 9 -30.78 -7.83 31.28
CA LEU A 9 -29.67 -8.76 31.50
C LEU A 9 -29.04 -9.26 30.20
N ARG A 10 -29.84 -9.54 29.18
CA ARG A 10 -29.30 -9.91 27.84
C ARG A 10 -28.60 -8.76 27.15
N ALA A 11 -29.08 -7.52 27.31
CA ALA A 11 -28.41 -6.33 26.77
C ALA A 11 -27.09 -6.05 27.48
N LEU A 12 -27.05 -6.17 28.83
CA LEU A 12 -25.83 -6.03 29.62
C LEU A 12 -24.81 -7.15 29.29
N ALA A 13 -25.25 -8.40 29.15
CA ALA A 13 -24.38 -9.51 28.77
C ALA A 13 -23.81 -9.33 27.36
N ARG A 14 -24.58 -8.81 26.38
CA ARG A 14 -24.10 -8.49 25.04
C ARG A 14 -23.08 -7.33 25.07
N ALA A 15 -23.32 -6.28 25.82
CA ALA A 15 -22.39 -5.18 25.99
C ALA A 15 -21.08 -5.65 26.65
N PHE A 16 -21.16 -6.43 27.72
CA PHE A 16 -19.98 -6.99 28.43
C PHE A 16 -19.18 -7.98 27.56
N LEU A 17 -19.86 -8.86 26.80
CA LEU A 17 -19.21 -9.77 25.87
C LEU A 17 -18.62 -9.03 24.65
N GLY A 18 -19.27 -7.94 24.22
CA GLY A 18 -18.75 -7.04 23.19
C GLY A 18 -17.49 -6.35 23.62
N ASP A 19 -17.46 -5.84 24.83
CA ASP A 19 -16.29 -5.17 25.43
C ASP A 19 -15.10 -6.12 25.60
N LYS A 20 -15.31 -7.35 26.10
CA LYS A 20 -14.27 -8.37 26.19
C LYS A 20 -13.70 -8.78 24.83
N ARG A 21 -14.56 -8.91 23.81
CA ARG A 21 -14.10 -9.23 22.44
C ARG A 21 -13.28 -8.09 21.85
N ALA A 22 -13.69 -6.85 22.07
CA ALA A 22 -12.95 -5.68 21.64
C ALA A 22 -11.58 -5.58 22.32
N GLN A 23 -11.53 -5.81 23.62
CA GLN A 23 -10.25 -5.85 24.40
C GLN A 23 -9.32 -6.97 23.94
N GLU A 24 -9.87 -8.15 23.64
CA GLU A 24 -9.07 -9.26 23.13
C GLU A 24 -8.54 -8.98 21.72
N ALA A 25 -9.36 -8.40 20.84
CA ALA A 25 -8.93 -7.97 19.52
C ALA A 25 -7.82 -6.93 19.59
N GLU A 26 -7.93 -5.95 20.49
CA GLU A 26 -6.90 -4.93 20.70
C GLU A 26 -5.58 -5.52 21.20
N ARG A 27 -5.63 -6.47 22.16
CA ARG A 27 -4.42 -7.17 22.62
C ARG A 27 -3.76 -7.99 21.52
N GLN A 28 -4.56 -8.65 20.67
CA GLN A 28 -4.03 -9.42 19.54
C GLN A 28 -3.40 -8.50 18.50
N ALA A 29 -4.01 -7.33 18.22
CA ALA A 29 -3.46 -6.32 17.34
C ALA A 29 -2.14 -5.76 17.86
N GLU A 30 -2.06 -5.40 19.14
CA GLU A 30 -0.84 -4.92 19.77
C GLU A 30 0.27 -5.99 19.74
N ALA A 31 -0.05 -7.24 20.07
CA ALA A 31 0.90 -8.34 19.98
C ALA A 31 1.39 -8.58 18.54
N ALA A 32 0.53 -8.41 17.54
CA ALA A 32 0.92 -8.48 16.13
C ALA A 32 1.87 -7.34 15.75
N ARG A 33 1.53 -6.09 16.09
CA ARG A 33 2.40 -4.92 15.85
C ARG A 33 3.79 -5.10 16.45
N LEU A 34 3.88 -5.65 17.67
CA LEU A 34 5.15 -5.95 18.32
C LEU A 34 5.97 -7.00 17.54
N ARG A 35 5.35 -8.11 17.10
CA ARG A 35 6.04 -9.15 16.30
C ARG A 35 6.64 -8.58 15.02
N PHE A 36 5.89 -7.76 14.29
CA PHE A 36 6.38 -7.15 13.05
C PHE A 36 7.47 -6.12 13.33
N ARG A 37 7.37 -5.33 14.41
CA ARG A 37 8.42 -4.42 14.85
C ARG A 37 9.71 -5.15 15.25
N ASP A 38 9.59 -6.35 15.81
CA ASP A 38 10.73 -7.16 16.27
C ASP A 38 11.40 -8.01 15.16
N GLY A 39 11.11 -7.71 13.87
CA GLY A 39 11.84 -8.23 12.71
C GLY A 39 11.12 -9.29 11.89
N GLN A 40 9.80 -9.50 12.08
CA GLN A 40 9.03 -10.31 11.15
C GLN A 40 8.94 -9.57 9.78
N ALA A 41 9.11 -10.31 8.68
CA ALA A 41 9.12 -9.73 7.34
C ALA A 41 7.79 -9.04 7.02
N ILE A 42 7.89 -7.76 6.65
CA ILE A 42 6.77 -6.92 6.20
C ILE A 42 6.92 -6.68 4.71
N PRO A 43 5.85 -6.79 3.89
CA PRO A 43 5.90 -6.38 2.49
C PRO A 43 6.13 -4.87 2.40
N HIS A 44 7.06 -4.46 1.54
CA HIS A 44 7.30 -3.05 1.26
C HIS A 44 6.12 -2.43 0.51
N HIS A 45 5.57 -3.18 -0.47
CA HIS A 45 4.47 -2.76 -1.32
C HIS A 45 3.32 -3.77 -1.25
N ILE A 46 2.15 -3.32 -0.78
CA ILE A 46 0.91 -4.10 -0.78
C ILE A 46 -0.05 -3.55 -1.82
N ALA A 47 -0.63 -4.45 -2.63
CA ALA A 47 -1.68 -4.10 -3.58
C ALA A 47 -3.03 -4.74 -3.19
N PHE A 48 -4.14 -3.98 -3.28
CA PHE A 48 -5.46 -4.47 -2.92
C PHE A 48 -6.42 -4.53 -4.10
N ILE A 49 -7.13 -5.67 -4.23
CA ILE A 49 -8.36 -5.79 -5.01
C ILE A 49 -9.53 -5.71 -4.04
N MET A 50 -10.17 -4.54 -3.97
CA MET A 50 -11.22 -4.16 -3.02
C MET A 50 -12.57 -4.73 -3.43
N ASP A 51 -12.72 -6.07 -3.34
CA ASP A 51 -13.94 -6.77 -3.75
C ASP A 51 -14.92 -6.96 -2.58
N GLY A 52 -16.22 -6.94 -2.92
CA GLY A 52 -17.28 -7.24 -1.97
C GLY A 52 -18.20 -6.08 -1.59
N ASN A 53 -17.94 -4.84 -2.03
CA ASN A 53 -18.78 -3.67 -1.71
C ASN A 53 -20.27 -3.89 -2.01
N GLY A 54 -20.57 -4.38 -3.21
CA GLY A 54 -21.96 -4.65 -3.61
C GLY A 54 -22.62 -5.77 -2.79
N ARG A 55 -21.90 -6.87 -2.55
CA ARG A 55 -22.36 -8.00 -1.74
C ARG A 55 -22.63 -7.58 -0.29
N TRP A 56 -21.75 -6.76 0.25
CA TRP A 56 -21.89 -6.18 1.58
C TRP A 56 -23.18 -5.36 1.73
N ALA A 57 -23.47 -4.48 0.78
CA ALA A 57 -24.69 -3.69 0.78
C ALA A 57 -25.95 -4.58 0.61
N THR A 58 -25.94 -5.48 -0.38
CA THR A 58 -27.09 -6.37 -0.65
C THR A 58 -27.41 -7.26 0.55
N SER A 59 -26.41 -7.82 1.24
CA SER A 59 -26.64 -8.65 2.45
C SER A 59 -27.27 -7.87 3.62
N ARG A 60 -27.20 -6.54 3.57
CA ARG A 60 -27.77 -5.61 4.56
C ARG A 60 -29.04 -4.89 4.06
N HIS A 61 -29.57 -5.30 2.90
CA HIS A 61 -30.71 -4.65 2.25
C HIS A 61 -30.49 -3.16 1.96
N LEU A 62 -29.24 -2.79 1.66
CA LEU A 62 -28.84 -1.41 1.36
C LEU A 62 -28.58 -1.25 -0.16
N PRO A 63 -28.73 -0.04 -0.71
CA PRO A 63 -28.30 0.28 -2.07
C PRO A 63 -26.80 0.01 -2.26
N ARG A 64 -26.39 -0.43 -3.45
CA ARG A 64 -24.96 -0.71 -3.77
C ARG A 64 -24.03 0.48 -3.51
N SER A 65 -24.52 1.70 -3.73
CA SER A 65 -23.78 2.95 -3.45
C SER A 65 -23.36 3.07 -1.98
N MET A 66 -24.17 2.57 -1.04
CA MET A 66 -23.79 2.54 0.39
C MET A 66 -22.62 1.58 0.65
N GLY A 67 -22.54 0.47 -0.11
CA GLY A 67 -21.39 -0.42 -0.04
C GLY A 67 -20.10 0.24 -0.53
N HIS A 68 -20.17 1.05 -1.58
CA HIS A 68 -19.00 1.81 -2.07
C HIS A 68 -18.56 2.88 -1.06
N ARG A 69 -19.49 3.60 -0.43
CA ARG A 69 -19.17 4.56 0.65
C ARG A 69 -18.53 3.86 1.87
N ALA A 70 -19.06 2.71 2.27
CA ALA A 70 -18.45 1.89 3.33
C ALA A 70 -17.06 1.37 2.92
N GLY A 71 -16.84 1.13 1.63
CA GLY A 71 -15.53 0.78 1.08
C GLY A 71 -14.50 1.90 1.20
N VAL A 72 -14.90 3.17 1.11
CA VAL A 72 -14.00 4.32 1.37
C VAL A 72 -13.57 4.33 2.83
N GLU A 73 -14.48 4.05 3.77
CA GLU A 73 -14.12 3.94 5.20
C GLU A 73 -13.13 2.79 5.46
N ALA A 74 -13.28 1.67 4.75
CA ALA A 74 -12.32 0.57 4.81
C ALA A 74 -10.94 0.99 4.25
N LEU A 75 -10.90 1.75 3.17
CA LEU A 75 -9.64 2.30 2.63
C LEU A 75 -8.95 3.20 3.66
N ARG A 76 -9.68 4.13 4.28
CA ARG A 76 -9.15 4.98 5.36
C ARG A 76 -8.55 4.18 6.51
N ARG A 77 -9.18 3.06 6.86
CA ARG A 77 -8.69 2.12 7.88
C ARG A 77 -7.40 1.43 7.43
N VAL A 78 -7.36 0.92 6.20
CA VAL A 78 -6.17 0.23 5.66
C VAL A 78 -4.99 1.18 5.50
N VAL A 79 -5.20 2.44 5.10
CA VAL A 79 -4.13 3.46 5.06
C VAL A 79 -3.51 3.65 6.45
N ARG A 80 -4.33 3.73 7.52
CA ARG A 80 -3.80 3.80 8.89
C ARG A 80 -3.03 2.54 9.28
N LEU A 81 -3.56 1.35 8.94
CA LEU A 81 -2.86 0.09 9.19
C LEU A 81 -1.51 0.02 8.47
N CYS A 82 -1.43 0.45 7.22
CA CYS A 82 -0.16 0.53 6.50
C CYS A 82 0.86 1.41 7.24
N ASN A 83 0.45 2.58 7.73
CA ASN A 83 1.32 3.44 8.55
C ASN A 83 1.72 2.76 9.87
N ASP A 84 0.78 2.15 10.59
CA ASP A 84 1.02 1.49 11.89
C ASP A 84 1.96 0.29 11.77
N TYR A 85 1.92 -0.42 10.64
CA TYR A 85 2.76 -1.58 10.33
C TYR A 85 3.98 -1.26 9.45
N HIS A 86 4.25 0.02 9.20
CA HIS A 86 5.41 0.49 8.41
C HIS A 86 5.47 -0.04 6.98
N VAL A 87 4.32 -0.33 6.37
CA VAL A 87 4.22 -0.57 4.92
C VAL A 87 4.45 0.75 4.21
N GLN A 88 5.35 0.77 3.24
CA GLN A 88 5.76 2.03 2.60
C GLN A 88 4.93 2.37 1.37
N MET A 89 4.34 1.35 0.72
CA MET A 89 3.55 1.56 -0.49
C MET A 89 2.27 0.75 -0.47
N LEU A 90 1.16 1.40 -0.80
CA LEU A 90 -0.17 0.83 -0.92
C LEU A 90 -0.75 1.13 -2.29
N THR A 91 -1.07 0.12 -3.09
CA THR A 91 -1.79 0.30 -4.36
C THR A 91 -3.20 -0.29 -4.24
N VAL A 92 -4.22 0.45 -4.68
CA VAL A 92 -5.61 0.03 -4.56
C VAL A 92 -6.34 0.06 -5.89
N TYR A 93 -7.15 -0.96 -6.20
CA TYR A 93 -7.95 -1.05 -7.40
C TYR A 93 -9.31 -0.39 -7.19
N ALA A 94 -9.41 0.90 -7.49
CA ALA A 94 -10.61 1.69 -7.23
C ALA A 94 -11.64 1.62 -8.37
N PHE A 95 -11.19 1.72 -9.65
CA PHE A 95 -12.08 1.66 -10.82
C PHE A 95 -11.34 1.07 -12.02
N SER A 96 -11.84 -0.09 -12.52
CA SER A 96 -11.27 -0.74 -13.68
C SER A 96 -11.86 -0.23 -15.00
N THR A 97 -11.12 -0.39 -16.10
CA THR A 97 -11.63 -0.09 -17.46
C THR A 97 -12.89 -0.88 -17.79
N GLU A 98 -13.06 -2.09 -17.26
CA GLU A 98 -14.25 -2.91 -17.44
C GLU A 98 -15.47 -2.36 -16.69
N ASN A 99 -15.28 -1.51 -15.68
CA ASN A 99 -16.38 -0.93 -14.90
C ASN A 99 -17.20 0.09 -15.70
N TRP A 100 -16.67 0.63 -16.80
CA TRP A 100 -17.45 1.46 -17.72
C TRP A 100 -18.65 0.71 -18.33
N GLY A 101 -18.61 -0.62 -18.39
CA GLY A 101 -19.73 -1.46 -18.83
C GLY A 101 -20.84 -1.65 -17.80
N ARG A 102 -20.76 -1.06 -16.60
CA ARG A 102 -21.79 -1.09 -15.58
C ARG A 102 -22.96 -0.16 -15.94
N PRO A 103 -24.13 -0.29 -15.26
CA PRO A 103 -25.20 0.69 -15.41
C PRO A 103 -24.71 2.11 -15.20
N VAL A 104 -25.19 3.05 -16.02
CA VAL A 104 -24.74 4.47 -16.03
C VAL A 104 -24.88 5.11 -14.64
N GLU A 105 -25.96 4.80 -13.92
CA GLU A 105 -26.21 5.32 -12.58
C GLU A 105 -25.12 4.85 -11.58
N GLU A 106 -24.66 3.60 -11.70
CA GLU A 106 -23.59 3.07 -10.85
C GLU A 106 -22.25 3.74 -11.21
N VAL A 107 -21.94 3.91 -12.50
CA VAL A 107 -20.74 4.62 -12.96
C VAL A 107 -20.72 6.05 -12.46
N ASN A 108 -21.81 6.81 -12.66
CA ASN A 108 -21.90 8.18 -12.17
C ASN A 108 -21.76 8.30 -10.65
N ALA A 109 -22.33 7.35 -9.90
CA ALA A 109 -22.18 7.31 -8.45
C ALA A 109 -20.71 7.04 -8.03
N LEU A 110 -19.97 6.22 -8.77
CA LEU A 110 -18.54 5.96 -8.51
C LEU A 110 -17.67 7.16 -8.86
N MET A 111 -17.94 7.86 -9.98
CA MET A 111 -17.25 9.10 -10.35
C MET A 111 -17.46 10.19 -9.30
N GLY A 112 -18.72 10.39 -8.87
CA GLY A 112 -19.06 11.33 -7.80
C GLY A 112 -18.38 10.98 -6.48
N LEU A 113 -18.33 9.70 -6.11
CA LEU A 113 -17.66 9.23 -4.90
C LEU A 113 -16.15 9.47 -4.95
N MET A 114 -15.51 9.24 -6.10
CA MET A 114 -14.09 9.52 -6.29
C MET A 114 -13.81 11.01 -6.08
N TRP A 115 -14.57 11.87 -6.73
CA TRP A 115 -14.44 13.32 -6.59
C TRP A 115 -14.67 13.80 -5.14
N GLU A 116 -15.74 13.32 -4.48
CA GLU A 116 -16.02 13.60 -3.07
C GLU A 116 -14.85 13.17 -2.17
N THR A 117 -14.30 11.96 -2.41
CA THR A 117 -13.22 11.37 -1.60
C THR A 117 -11.93 12.17 -1.74
N ILE A 118 -11.55 12.56 -2.97
CA ILE A 118 -10.38 13.41 -3.18
C ILE A 118 -10.54 14.69 -2.36
N ARG A 119 -11.65 15.41 -2.50
CA ARG A 119 -11.85 16.69 -1.82
C ARG A 119 -11.96 16.60 -0.30
N SER A 120 -12.45 15.49 0.24
CA SER A 120 -12.62 15.32 1.69
C SER A 120 -11.37 14.81 2.39
N ASP A 121 -10.52 14.04 1.72
CA ASP A 121 -9.46 13.28 2.38
C ASP A 121 -8.06 13.78 2.09
N VAL A 122 -7.84 14.50 0.98
CA VAL A 122 -6.50 14.89 0.53
C VAL A 122 -5.78 15.74 1.57
N ASP A 123 -6.42 16.76 2.17
CA ASP A 123 -5.80 17.60 3.19
C ASP A 123 -5.37 16.81 4.42
N ARG A 124 -6.23 15.85 4.85
CA ARG A 124 -5.93 14.96 5.98
C ARG A 124 -4.76 14.04 5.63
N LEU A 125 -4.81 13.36 4.49
CA LEU A 125 -3.76 12.45 4.03
C LEU A 125 -2.43 13.19 3.86
N ASN A 126 -2.45 14.41 3.32
CA ASN A 126 -1.28 15.28 3.24
C ASN A 126 -0.70 15.57 4.63
N SER A 127 -1.53 15.94 5.61
CA SER A 127 -1.08 16.20 6.98
C SER A 127 -0.54 14.95 7.68
N GLU A 128 -1.00 13.75 7.29
CA GLU A 128 -0.52 12.45 7.77
C GLU A 128 0.78 12.00 7.08
N GLY A 129 1.27 12.74 6.07
CA GLY A 129 2.49 12.44 5.33
C GLY A 129 2.29 11.38 4.25
N VAL A 130 1.08 11.21 3.75
CA VAL A 130 0.74 10.27 2.66
C VAL A 130 0.93 10.97 1.32
N ARG A 131 1.75 10.40 0.43
CA ARG A 131 1.87 10.78 -0.97
C ARG A 131 0.78 10.09 -1.78
N LEU A 132 0.05 10.84 -2.59
CA LEU A 132 -1.01 10.31 -3.44
C LEU A 132 -0.58 10.27 -4.90
N ARG A 133 -0.87 9.17 -5.58
CA ARG A 133 -0.60 9.00 -7.01
C ARG A 133 -1.78 8.34 -7.71
N HIS A 134 -2.13 8.85 -8.87
CA HIS A 134 -3.05 8.21 -9.80
C HIS A 134 -2.30 7.22 -10.71
N VAL A 135 -2.89 6.04 -10.91
CA VAL A 135 -2.39 5.02 -11.83
C VAL A 135 -3.52 4.65 -12.79
N GLY A 136 -3.36 4.99 -14.06
CA GLY A 136 -4.37 4.70 -15.08
C GLY A 136 -4.45 5.78 -16.15
N ARG A 137 -5.50 5.70 -16.98
CA ARG A 137 -5.75 6.69 -18.02
C ARG A 137 -6.50 7.88 -17.46
N LEU A 138 -6.03 9.09 -17.77
CA LEU A 138 -6.79 10.32 -17.54
C LEU A 138 -7.81 10.54 -18.66
N GLU A 139 -7.51 10.08 -19.87
CA GLU A 139 -8.40 10.20 -21.01
C GLU A 139 -9.73 9.47 -20.74
N GLY A 140 -10.83 10.17 -21.05
CA GLY A 140 -12.19 9.70 -20.81
C GLY A 140 -12.74 9.96 -19.40
N LEU A 141 -11.96 10.57 -18.51
CA LEU A 141 -12.45 11.15 -17.26
C LEU A 141 -12.89 12.59 -17.48
N ASP A 142 -13.92 13.04 -16.75
CA ASP A 142 -14.36 14.44 -16.75
C ASP A 142 -13.21 15.36 -16.30
N GLN A 143 -13.17 16.56 -16.87
CA GLN A 143 -12.08 17.52 -16.61
C GLN A 143 -11.94 17.85 -15.12
N ASP A 144 -13.04 18.00 -14.40
CA ASP A 144 -13.03 18.26 -12.94
C ASP A 144 -12.35 17.14 -12.14
N ILE A 145 -12.45 15.89 -12.61
CA ILE A 145 -11.77 14.73 -11.98
C ILE A 145 -10.29 14.78 -12.31
N GLN A 146 -9.93 15.07 -13.56
CA GLN A 146 -8.53 15.22 -13.98
C GLN A 146 -7.82 16.31 -13.18
N ASP A 147 -8.47 17.49 -13.05
CA ASP A 147 -7.94 18.63 -12.30
C ASP A 147 -7.79 18.27 -10.80
N ALA A 148 -8.75 17.54 -10.22
CA ALA A 148 -8.67 17.07 -8.84
C ALA A 148 -7.53 16.06 -8.63
N ILE A 149 -7.26 15.17 -9.60
CA ILE A 149 -6.15 14.24 -9.59
C ILE A 149 -4.82 15.00 -9.60
N HIS A 150 -4.63 15.93 -10.53
CA HIS A 150 -3.40 16.73 -10.59
C HIS A 150 -3.19 17.52 -9.29
N TRP A 151 -4.24 18.16 -8.78
CA TRP A 151 -4.17 18.90 -7.52
C TRP A 151 -3.75 18.01 -6.33
N MET A 152 -4.30 16.80 -6.18
CA MET A 152 -3.93 15.91 -5.08
C MET A 152 -2.48 15.42 -5.19
N GLU A 153 -2.00 15.13 -6.42
CA GLU A 153 -0.62 14.72 -6.66
C GLU A 153 0.36 15.85 -6.33
N ASP A 154 0.10 17.06 -6.83
CA ASP A 154 0.93 18.24 -6.58
C ASP A 154 0.98 18.58 -5.09
N LEU A 155 -0.15 18.54 -4.38
CA LEU A 155 -0.22 18.87 -2.97
C LEU A 155 0.57 17.90 -2.10
N THR A 156 0.62 16.62 -2.48
CA THR A 156 1.18 15.55 -1.65
C THR A 156 2.55 15.06 -2.11
N GLN A 157 3.12 15.62 -3.19
CA GLN A 157 4.34 15.12 -3.84
C GLN A 157 5.58 15.05 -2.95
N SER A 158 5.64 15.88 -1.90
CA SER A 158 6.78 15.94 -0.97
C SER A 158 6.65 14.99 0.23
N ASN A 159 5.54 14.26 0.33
CA ASN A 159 5.31 13.33 1.43
C ASN A 159 6.07 12.00 1.19
N ASP A 160 6.49 11.35 2.28
CA ASP A 160 7.38 10.21 2.26
C ASP A 160 7.05 9.07 3.26
N LYS A 161 5.97 9.20 4.05
CA LYS A 161 5.62 8.17 5.05
C LYS A 161 4.93 6.95 4.44
N LEU A 162 4.02 7.18 3.51
CA LEU A 162 3.29 6.15 2.78
C LEU A 162 2.97 6.68 1.39
N GLU A 163 3.22 5.90 0.35
CA GLU A 163 2.74 6.21 -0.99
C GLU A 163 1.45 5.42 -1.27
N LEU A 164 0.34 6.14 -1.49
CA LEU A 164 -0.95 5.57 -1.86
C LEU A 164 -1.20 5.75 -3.35
N ASN A 165 -1.11 4.66 -4.10
CA ASN A 165 -1.37 4.60 -5.53
C ASN A 165 -2.82 4.16 -5.77
N VAL A 166 -3.59 4.99 -6.46
CA VAL A 166 -5.00 4.73 -6.75
C VAL A 166 -5.17 4.35 -8.21
N CYS A 167 -5.37 3.04 -8.47
CA CYS A 167 -5.68 2.55 -9.81
C CYS A 167 -7.13 2.92 -10.17
N PHE A 168 -7.28 3.98 -10.97
CA PHE A 168 -8.55 4.50 -11.41
C PHE A 168 -8.56 4.68 -12.93
N ASN A 169 -9.60 4.21 -13.61
CA ASN A 169 -9.63 4.02 -15.06
C ASN A 169 -8.44 3.16 -15.54
N TYR A 170 -8.15 2.12 -14.79
CA TYR A 170 -6.99 1.25 -14.95
C TYR A 170 -7.39 -0.13 -15.49
N GLY A 171 -6.51 -0.71 -16.29
CA GLY A 171 -6.58 -2.11 -16.70
C GLY A 171 -5.21 -2.55 -17.23
N GLY A 172 -4.65 -3.64 -16.69
CA GLY A 172 -3.29 -4.06 -16.99
C GLY A 172 -3.04 -4.39 -18.49
N ARG A 173 -4.03 -4.95 -19.19
CA ARG A 173 -3.92 -5.13 -20.64
C ARG A 173 -3.88 -3.81 -21.39
N ALA A 174 -4.68 -2.84 -20.99
CA ALA A 174 -4.69 -1.51 -21.58
C ALA A 174 -3.36 -0.78 -21.30
N GLU A 175 -2.84 -0.86 -20.09
CA GLU A 175 -1.53 -0.33 -19.69
C GLU A 175 -0.40 -0.86 -20.60
N ILE A 176 -0.33 -2.18 -20.80
CA ILE A 176 0.69 -2.79 -21.67
C ILE A 176 0.54 -2.32 -23.12
N VAL A 177 -0.69 -2.25 -23.64
CA VAL A 177 -0.93 -1.73 -24.99
C VAL A 177 -0.49 -0.27 -25.12
N ASP A 178 -0.74 0.57 -24.12
CA ASP A 178 -0.33 1.97 -24.15
C ASP A 178 1.19 2.13 -24.01
N ALA A 179 1.84 1.29 -23.19
CA ALA A 179 3.30 1.22 -23.12
C ALA A 179 3.91 0.86 -24.49
N VAL A 180 3.39 -0.18 -25.16
CA VAL A 180 3.85 -0.59 -26.50
C VAL A 180 3.65 0.55 -27.53
N ARG A 181 2.52 1.26 -27.47
CA ARG A 181 2.27 2.42 -28.37
C ARG A 181 3.30 3.53 -28.13
N GLN A 182 3.63 3.83 -26.87
CA GLN A 182 4.65 4.82 -26.53
C GLN A 182 6.04 4.41 -27.04
N ILE A 183 6.43 3.14 -26.86
CA ILE A 183 7.69 2.59 -27.37
C ILE A 183 7.79 2.72 -28.87
N ILE A 184 6.73 2.39 -29.61
CA ILE A 184 6.67 2.54 -31.08
C ILE A 184 6.76 4.01 -31.46
N ALA A 185 6.02 4.90 -30.79
CA ALA A 185 6.03 6.33 -31.06
C ALA A 185 7.39 6.99 -30.77
N ALA A 186 8.14 6.46 -29.79
CA ALA A 186 9.50 6.89 -29.48
C ALA A 186 10.54 6.36 -30.48
N GLY A 187 10.16 5.49 -31.44
CA GLY A 187 11.06 4.93 -32.45
C GLY A 187 12.09 3.95 -31.88
N VAL A 188 11.80 3.30 -30.76
CA VAL A 188 12.70 2.31 -30.16
C VAL A 188 12.84 1.12 -31.10
N PRO A 189 14.08 0.73 -31.53
CA PRO A 189 14.29 -0.40 -32.40
C PRO A 189 13.84 -1.71 -31.75
N PRO A 190 13.24 -2.66 -32.49
CA PRO A 190 12.73 -3.91 -31.92
C PRO A 190 13.77 -4.71 -31.13
N GLU A 191 15.02 -4.72 -31.57
CA GLU A 191 16.15 -5.39 -30.92
C GLU A 191 16.58 -4.73 -29.58
N SER A 192 16.15 -3.50 -29.32
CA SER A 192 16.42 -2.76 -28.08
C SER A 192 15.26 -2.88 -27.09
N VAL A 193 14.14 -3.52 -27.44
CA VAL A 193 13.01 -3.71 -26.53
C VAL A 193 13.32 -4.85 -25.57
N THR A 194 13.38 -4.51 -24.28
CA THR A 194 13.59 -5.44 -23.16
C THR A 194 12.42 -5.37 -22.18
N GLU A 195 12.40 -6.20 -21.13
CA GLU A 195 11.44 -6.09 -20.03
C GLU A 195 11.53 -4.71 -19.36
N ASP A 196 12.74 -4.17 -19.14
CA ASP A 196 12.96 -2.84 -18.59
C ASP A 196 12.40 -1.74 -19.51
N THR A 197 12.51 -1.91 -20.84
CA THR A 197 11.90 -0.99 -21.80
C THR A 197 10.38 -0.94 -21.62
N ILE A 198 9.73 -2.09 -21.46
CA ILE A 198 8.29 -2.14 -21.22
C ILE A 198 7.97 -1.49 -19.85
N THR A 199 8.64 -1.93 -18.80
CA THR A 199 8.43 -1.43 -17.42
C THR A 199 8.54 0.09 -17.34
N SER A 200 9.53 0.70 -18.01
CA SER A 200 9.73 2.16 -18.03
C SER A 200 8.64 2.95 -18.77
N HIS A 201 7.75 2.28 -19.50
CA HIS A 201 6.62 2.91 -20.20
C HIS A 201 5.26 2.55 -19.60
N LEU A 202 5.21 1.71 -18.53
CA LEU A 202 3.98 1.45 -17.81
C LEU A 202 3.50 2.67 -17.02
N TYR A 203 2.25 2.69 -16.61
CA TYR A 203 1.73 3.74 -15.70
C TYR A 203 2.42 3.68 -14.34
N THR A 204 2.91 2.49 -13.98
CA THR A 204 3.63 2.19 -12.72
C THR A 204 5.16 2.31 -12.82
N ARG A 205 5.70 2.92 -13.89
CA ARG A 205 7.15 2.97 -14.20
C ARG A 205 8.08 3.44 -13.07
N GLU A 206 7.55 4.21 -12.12
CA GLU A 206 8.31 4.74 -10.98
C GLU A 206 8.03 3.98 -9.68
N LEU A 207 7.22 2.92 -9.75
CA LEU A 207 6.81 2.14 -8.60
C LEU A 207 7.52 0.78 -8.62
N PRO A 208 7.98 0.27 -7.48
CA PRO A 208 8.40 -1.12 -7.39
C PRO A 208 7.18 -2.05 -7.56
N ASP A 209 7.42 -3.26 -8.03
CA ASP A 209 6.40 -4.28 -8.09
C ASP A 209 5.82 -4.61 -6.70
N PRO A 210 4.55 -5.00 -6.58
CA PRO A 210 3.98 -5.37 -5.30
C PRO A 210 4.59 -6.68 -4.77
N ASP A 211 4.89 -6.67 -3.46
CA ASP A 211 5.31 -7.88 -2.75
C ASP A 211 4.13 -8.79 -2.45
N LEU A 212 2.99 -8.19 -2.12
CA LEU A 212 1.78 -8.89 -1.70
C LEU A 212 0.55 -8.28 -2.36
N ILE A 213 -0.26 -9.13 -3.02
CA ILE A 213 -1.57 -8.76 -3.53
C ILE A 213 -2.63 -9.39 -2.65
N ILE A 214 -3.47 -8.56 -2.03
CA ILE A 214 -4.60 -8.99 -1.19
C ILE A 214 -5.90 -8.79 -1.94
N ARG A 215 -6.70 -9.85 -2.08
CA ARG A 215 -8.06 -9.75 -2.60
C ARG A 215 -9.09 -10.11 -1.54
N THR A 216 -10.03 -9.20 -1.31
CA THR A 216 -11.20 -9.43 -0.43
C THR A 216 -12.34 -10.10 -1.18
N GLY A 217 -13.31 -10.66 -0.46
CA GLY A 217 -14.51 -11.23 -1.05
C GLY A 217 -14.41 -12.68 -1.51
N GLY A 218 -13.31 -13.41 -1.18
CA GLY A 218 -13.17 -14.85 -1.37
C GLY A 218 -12.85 -15.31 -2.80
N GLU A 219 -12.50 -14.39 -3.71
CA GLU A 219 -12.17 -14.73 -5.09
C GLU A 219 -10.66 -14.85 -5.30
N MET A 220 -10.23 -15.75 -6.22
CA MET A 220 -8.82 -16.07 -6.49
C MET A 220 -8.41 -15.70 -7.94
N ARG A 221 -8.69 -14.47 -8.36
CA ARG A 221 -8.30 -13.97 -9.69
C ARG A 221 -7.82 -12.53 -9.63
N LEU A 222 -6.91 -12.13 -10.51
CA LEU A 222 -6.37 -10.76 -10.61
C LEU A 222 -7.34 -9.77 -11.26
N SER A 223 -8.25 -10.23 -12.10
CA SER A 223 -9.23 -9.39 -12.80
C SER A 223 -8.59 -8.23 -13.56
N ASN A 224 -7.55 -8.51 -14.35
CA ASN A 224 -6.82 -7.53 -15.15
C ASN A 224 -6.09 -6.43 -14.31
N TYR A 225 -5.80 -6.73 -13.03
CA TYR A 225 -5.11 -5.83 -12.13
C TYR A 225 -3.63 -6.15 -12.05
N LEU A 226 -2.75 -5.17 -12.29
CA LEU A 226 -1.29 -5.23 -12.18
C LEU A 226 -0.68 -6.52 -12.78
N ILE A 227 -1.16 -6.95 -13.97
CA ILE A 227 -0.82 -8.27 -14.53
C ILE A 227 0.66 -8.39 -14.91
N TRP A 228 1.34 -7.29 -15.23
CA TRP A 228 2.78 -7.26 -15.47
C TRP A 228 3.53 -7.29 -14.13
N GLN A 229 3.18 -6.40 -13.23
CA GLN A 229 3.82 -6.16 -11.95
C GLN A 229 3.59 -7.32 -10.94
N ALA A 230 2.53 -8.12 -11.13
CA ALA A 230 2.18 -9.23 -10.26
C ALA A 230 3.02 -10.51 -10.46
N ALA A 231 3.98 -10.50 -11.42
CA ALA A 231 4.71 -11.69 -11.86
C ALA A 231 5.38 -12.46 -10.72
N TYR A 232 5.86 -11.75 -9.68
CA TYR A 232 6.54 -12.34 -8.52
C TYR A 232 5.87 -11.96 -7.18
N ALA A 233 4.68 -11.35 -7.22
CA ALA A 233 3.94 -11.01 -6.02
C ALA A 233 3.39 -12.27 -5.32
N GLU A 234 3.40 -12.27 -3.99
CA GLU A 234 2.63 -13.23 -3.22
C GLU A 234 1.14 -12.87 -3.28
N TYR A 235 0.28 -13.90 -3.33
CA TYR A 235 -1.15 -13.69 -3.47
C TYR A 235 -1.92 -14.23 -2.26
N TYR A 236 -2.73 -13.37 -1.66
CA TYR A 236 -3.58 -13.70 -0.51
C TYR A 236 -5.03 -13.36 -0.79
N SER A 237 -5.94 -14.32 -0.58
CA SER A 237 -7.38 -14.11 -0.70
C SER A 237 -8.05 -14.32 0.65
N THR A 238 -8.95 -13.41 1.03
CA THR A 238 -9.76 -13.52 2.25
C THR A 238 -11.26 -13.50 1.91
N PRO A 239 -12.08 -14.30 2.62
CA PRO A 239 -13.55 -14.24 2.47
C PRO A 239 -14.16 -12.94 3.00
N ALA A 240 -13.44 -12.15 3.79
CA ALA A 240 -13.91 -10.87 4.27
C ALA A 240 -14.33 -9.97 3.11
N LEU A 241 -15.51 -9.36 3.18
CA LEU A 241 -15.94 -8.34 2.21
C LEU A 241 -15.19 -7.04 2.49
N TRP A 242 -14.80 -6.29 1.43
CA TRP A 242 -13.97 -5.10 1.60
C TRP A 242 -14.44 -4.13 2.70
N PRO A 243 -15.72 -3.74 2.83
CA PRO A 243 -16.15 -2.85 3.90
C PRO A 243 -15.92 -3.37 5.32
N ASP A 244 -15.89 -4.70 5.50
CA ASP A 244 -15.67 -5.36 6.80
C ASP A 244 -14.20 -5.70 7.06
N PHE A 245 -13.30 -5.53 6.07
CA PHE A 245 -11.86 -5.80 6.19
C PHE A 245 -11.24 -4.93 7.29
N GLY A 246 -10.61 -5.54 8.27
CA GLY A 246 -10.07 -4.88 9.44
C GLY A 246 -8.63 -5.30 9.78
N GLU A 247 -8.15 -4.86 10.94
CA GLU A 247 -6.78 -5.14 11.40
C GLU A 247 -6.48 -6.62 11.53
N ARG A 248 -7.45 -7.42 11.98
CA ARG A 248 -7.30 -8.86 12.06
C ARG A 248 -7.05 -9.50 10.68
N ASP A 249 -7.84 -9.13 9.67
CA ASP A 249 -7.68 -9.66 8.31
C ASP A 249 -6.34 -9.20 7.71
N PHE A 250 -5.93 -7.96 8.03
CA PHE A 250 -4.66 -7.39 7.61
C PHE A 250 -3.48 -8.16 8.22
N THR A 251 -3.50 -8.42 9.53
CA THR A 251 -2.43 -9.19 10.20
C THR A 251 -2.38 -10.64 9.75
N GLU A 252 -3.53 -11.29 9.49
CA GLU A 252 -3.58 -12.63 8.90
C GLU A 252 -2.91 -12.66 7.50
N ALA A 253 -3.08 -11.60 6.69
CA ALA A 253 -2.42 -11.50 5.39
C ALA A 253 -0.90 -11.28 5.53
N LEU A 254 -0.46 -10.45 6.48
CA LEU A 254 0.96 -10.25 6.78
C LEU A 254 1.62 -11.51 7.32
N ASP A 255 0.97 -12.25 8.22
CA ASP A 255 1.46 -13.53 8.74
C ASP A 255 1.59 -14.58 7.61
N ALA A 256 0.62 -14.63 6.69
CA ALA A 256 0.70 -15.49 5.52
C ALA A 256 1.89 -15.13 4.61
N TYR A 257 2.14 -13.84 4.38
CA TYR A 257 3.31 -13.35 3.64
C TYR A 257 4.62 -13.74 4.34
N ALA A 258 4.76 -13.43 5.62
CA ALA A 258 5.98 -13.69 6.40
C ALA A 258 6.32 -15.18 6.50
N SER A 259 5.30 -16.07 6.45
CA SER A 259 5.50 -17.52 6.49
C SER A 259 6.00 -18.11 5.17
N ARG A 260 5.93 -17.37 4.06
CA ARG A 260 6.34 -17.84 2.73
C ARG A 260 7.80 -17.55 2.47
N LYS A 261 8.50 -18.54 1.89
CA LYS A 261 9.88 -18.38 1.43
C LYS A 261 9.85 -17.89 -0.03
N ARG A 262 10.18 -16.64 -0.26
CA ARG A 262 10.34 -16.09 -1.63
C ARG A 262 11.64 -16.64 -2.24
N ARG A 263 11.52 -17.38 -3.34
CA ARG A 263 12.67 -18.06 -3.97
C ARG A 263 13.14 -17.39 -5.26
N PHE A 264 12.31 -16.59 -5.93
CA PHE A 264 12.62 -15.94 -7.21
C PHE A 264 13.31 -16.90 -8.22
N GLY A 265 12.86 -18.16 -8.27
CA GLY A 265 13.47 -19.19 -9.09
C GLY A 265 14.78 -19.80 -8.56
N LYS A 266 15.27 -19.36 -7.39
CA LYS A 266 16.50 -19.85 -6.76
C LYS A 266 16.25 -21.09 -5.91
N THR A 267 17.28 -21.92 -5.75
CA THR A 267 17.27 -23.04 -4.79
C THR A 267 17.52 -22.54 -3.35
N ASP A 268 17.11 -23.33 -2.34
CA ASP A 268 17.37 -22.98 -0.93
C ASP A 268 18.87 -22.79 -0.63
N ALA A 269 19.74 -23.52 -1.32
CA ALA A 269 21.20 -23.40 -1.20
C ALA A 269 21.73 -22.05 -1.75
N GLN A 270 21.16 -21.56 -2.87
CA GLN A 270 21.52 -20.26 -3.45
C GLN A 270 21.08 -19.11 -2.56
N ILE A 271 19.88 -19.20 -1.97
CA ILE A 271 19.36 -18.20 -1.03
C ILE A 271 20.21 -18.12 0.22
N ALA A 272 20.61 -19.29 0.77
CA ALA A 272 21.48 -19.35 1.94
C ALA A 272 22.86 -18.73 1.65
N ALA A 273 23.47 -19.03 0.49
CA ALA A 273 24.76 -18.48 0.09
C ALA A 273 24.71 -16.94 -0.10
N GLU A 274 23.62 -16.39 -0.65
CA GLU A 274 23.43 -14.95 -0.79
C GLU A 274 23.27 -14.27 0.57
N ALA A 275 22.49 -14.85 1.47
CA ALA A 275 22.31 -14.33 2.83
C ALA A 275 23.64 -14.30 3.61
N GLU A 276 24.50 -15.32 3.46
CA GLU A 276 25.85 -15.34 4.05
C GLU A 276 26.76 -14.28 3.42
N ALA A 277 26.69 -14.07 2.10
CA ALA A 277 27.45 -13.06 1.41
C ALA A 277 27.06 -11.62 1.80
N ASP A 278 25.78 -11.36 1.98
CA ASP A 278 25.28 -10.06 2.41
C ASP A 278 25.58 -9.78 3.90
N ALA A 279 25.49 -10.80 4.76
CA ALA A 279 25.92 -10.68 6.15
C ALA A 279 27.44 -10.40 6.27
N ALA A 280 28.28 -11.00 5.42
CA ALA A 280 29.71 -10.75 5.38
C ALA A 280 30.04 -9.31 4.91
N LYS A 281 29.32 -8.77 3.92
CA LYS A 281 29.48 -7.37 3.47
C LYS A 281 29.10 -6.36 4.56
N THR A 282 28.02 -6.63 5.28
CA THR A 282 27.54 -5.75 6.38
C THR A 282 28.55 -5.74 7.55
N ALA A 283 29.17 -6.90 7.85
CA ALA A 283 30.19 -7.02 8.88
C ALA A 283 31.50 -6.27 8.53
N ASP A 284 31.88 -6.27 7.25
CA ASP A 284 33.07 -5.57 6.77
C ASP A 284 32.90 -4.04 6.78
N THR A 285 31.70 -3.56 6.47
CA THR A 285 31.35 -2.13 6.52
C THR A 285 31.38 -1.59 7.96
N THR A 286 30.90 -2.37 8.93
CA THR A 286 30.91 -1.99 10.35
C THR A 286 32.31 -2.04 10.95
N ALA A 287 33.21 -2.91 10.45
CA ALA A 287 34.60 -2.98 10.88
C ALA A 287 35.44 -1.80 10.36
N SER A 288 35.17 -1.30 9.16
CA SER A 288 35.85 -0.14 8.58
C SER A 288 35.47 1.17 9.28
N ASP A 289 34.23 1.35 9.71
CA ASP A 289 33.78 2.55 10.43
C ASP A 289 34.34 2.61 11.87
N THR A 290 34.61 1.48 12.51
CA THR A 290 35.21 1.44 13.86
C THR A 290 36.72 1.70 13.86
N MET A 291 37.42 1.44 12.76
CA MET A 291 38.85 1.75 12.64
C MET A 291 39.13 3.21 12.27
N GLY A 292 38.15 3.93 11.69
CA GLY A 292 38.27 5.36 11.38
C GLY A 292 38.16 6.31 12.56
N ALA A 293 37.61 5.85 13.69
CA ALA A 293 37.33 6.69 14.87
C ALA A 293 38.42 6.74 15.93
N SER A 294 39.50 5.94 15.83
CA SER A 294 40.55 5.88 16.86
C SER A 294 41.90 6.58 16.51
N GLY A 295 41.96 7.36 15.44
CA GLY A 295 43.16 7.96 14.91
C GLY A 295 43.25 9.50 14.95
N ASN A 296 42.74 10.19 15.99
CA ASN A 296 43.06 11.61 16.13
C ASN A 296 42.98 12.12 17.57
N ALA A 297 43.94 11.70 18.40
CA ALA A 297 44.19 12.29 19.71
C ALA A 297 45.73 12.28 20.01
N SER A 298 46.50 13.19 19.42
CA SER A 298 47.73 13.75 20.03
C SER A 298 48.34 14.84 19.13
N ASN A 299 48.29 16.02 19.58
CA ASN A 299 49.30 17.07 19.69
C ASN A 299 48.73 18.47 19.49
N GLY A 300 48.25 19.01 20.60
CA GLY A 300 48.04 20.44 20.75
C GLY A 300 49.34 21.12 21.22
N ALA A 301 50.05 21.87 20.36
CA ALA A 301 50.99 22.89 20.76
C ALA A 301 50.43 24.26 20.36
N ARG A 302 50.12 25.09 21.38
CA ARG A 302 49.77 26.51 21.23
C ARG A 302 51.01 27.30 20.87
N PRO A 303 50.99 28.25 19.93
CA PRO A 303 51.95 29.36 19.87
C PRO A 303 51.41 30.56 20.68
N GLN A 304 52.30 31.15 21.50
CA GLN A 304 52.06 32.41 22.21
C GLN A 304 52.09 33.62 21.26
N PRO A 305 51.45 34.75 21.60
CA PRO A 305 51.42 35.94 20.77
C PRO A 305 52.69 36.80 20.94
N ALA A 306 53.29 37.20 19.84
CA ALA A 306 54.37 38.16 19.81
C ALA A 306 53.86 39.61 19.91
N THR A 307 54.46 40.35 20.81
CA THR A 307 54.26 41.74 21.14
C THR A 307 54.68 42.69 20.03
N LYS A 308 53.98 43.81 19.95
CA LYS A 308 54.21 44.99 19.11
C LYS A 308 55.66 45.58 19.26
N GLY A 309 56.20 46.01 18.16
CA GLY A 309 57.27 46.99 18.05
C GLY A 309 56.91 48.08 17.02
N THR A 310 56.81 49.30 17.51
CA THR A 310 56.60 50.59 16.84
C THR A 310 57.72 50.95 15.87
N ARG A 311 57.37 51.35 14.65
CA ARG A 311 57.73 52.65 14.02
C ARG A 311 57.06 52.76 12.65
#